data_2262fd16c0a188d16dba8c087ea18fa7
#
_entry.id   2262fd16c0a188d16dba8c087ea18fa7
#
_cell.length_a   1.000
_cell.length_b   1.000
_cell.length_c   1.000
_cell.angle_alpha   90.00
_cell.angle_beta   90.00
_cell.angle_gamma   90.00
#
_symmetry.space_group_name_H-M   'P 1'
#
loop_
_entity.id
_entity.type
_entity.pdbx_description
1 polymer ?
#
loop_
_entity_poly.entity_id
_entity_poly.type
_entity_poly.pdbx_seq_one_letter_code
_entity_poly.pdbx_strand_id
1 'polypeptide(L)'
;MELEILLPFPSAETMTESWAFSEAQIDFRHDPEAGARCTISYAAVELRTHLLQMEPDAQICFVSQRHNGKAAIELHADSLTASGDAYALLPQKDGLLIRGAGRVGVLYGVYEFLKMQGWRWLEPGTAGEYAPEPGCGLLWPKNAVHDASASTLGRGF
;
A
#
# COMPACT_ATOMS: atom_id res chain seq x y z
N MET A 1 19.10 -3.11 0.06
CA MET A 1 17.86 -3.73 -0.40
C MET A 1 17.24 -2.88 -1.50
N GLU A 2 16.83 -3.50 -2.56
CA GLU A 2 16.09 -2.84 -3.63
C GLU A 2 14.65 -3.37 -3.65
N LEU A 3 13.68 -2.46 -3.74
CA LEU A 3 12.27 -2.80 -3.73
C LEU A 3 11.51 -1.92 -4.70
N GLU A 4 10.64 -2.50 -5.48
CA GLU A 4 9.71 -1.76 -6.33
C GLU A 4 8.33 -1.74 -5.71
N ILE A 5 7.69 -0.60 -5.74
CA ILE A 5 6.27 -0.49 -5.42
C ILE A 5 5.54 -0.28 -6.74
N LEU A 6 4.79 -1.30 -7.14
CA LEU A 6 4.09 -1.32 -8.42
C LEU A 6 2.69 -0.74 -8.25
N LEU A 7 2.41 0.34 -8.97
CA LEU A 7 1.09 0.97 -8.96
C LEU A 7 0.34 0.63 -10.25
N PRO A 8 -0.99 0.60 -10.20
CA PRO A 8 -1.80 0.26 -11.37
C PRO A 8 -2.05 1.46 -12.29
N PHE A 9 -1.11 2.41 -12.35
CA PHE A 9 -1.25 3.64 -13.14
C PHE A 9 -0.03 3.87 -14.00
N PRO A 10 -0.19 4.38 -15.23
CA PRO A 10 0.95 4.82 -16.03
C PRO A 10 1.62 6.03 -15.35
N SER A 11 2.89 6.24 -15.64
CA SER A 11 3.70 7.35 -15.08
C SER A 11 3.89 7.29 -13.56
N ALA A 12 3.79 6.11 -12.97
CA ALA A 12 4.00 5.94 -11.53
C ALA A 12 5.40 6.42 -11.11
N GLU A 13 6.39 6.23 -11.96
CA GLU A 13 7.78 6.59 -11.66
C GLU A 13 7.98 8.09 -11.45
N THR A 14 7.12 8.93 -12.04
CA THR A 14 7.35 10.37 -12.07
C THR A 14 6.29 11.20 -11.37
N MET A 15 5.11 10.65 -11.14
CA MET A 15 3.97 11.43 -10.68
C MET A 15 3.30 10.93 -9.40
N THR A 16 3.80 9.87 -8.78
CA THR A 16 3.13 9.28 -7.62
C THR A 16 2.99 10.27 -6.47
N GLU A 17 4.06 11.00 -6.14
CA GLU A 17 4.00 11.96 -5.04
C GLU A 17 3.04 13.11 -5.31
N SER A 18 3.01 13.58 -6.56
CA SER A 18 2.09 14.64 -6.94
C SER A 18 0.63 14.21 -6.76
N TRP A 19 0.31 12.99 -7.19
CA TRP A 19 -1.04 12.45 -7.02
C TRP A 19 -1.38 12.20 -5.55
N ALA A 20 -0.43 11.74 -4.76
CA ALA A 20 -0.65 11.43 -3.35
C ALA A 20 -1.16 12.64 -2.55
N PHE A 21 -0.74 13.84 -2.93
CA PHE A 21 -1.08 15.07 -2.20
C PHE A 21 -2.04 15.98 -2.97
N SER A 22 -2.80 15.41 -3.90
CA SER A 22 -3.73 16.17 -4.73
C SER A 22 -5.19 16.16 -4.24
N GLU A 23 -5.40 15.66 -3.03
CA GLU A 23 -6.76 15.48 -2.49
C GLU A 23 -7.64 16.73 -2.61
N ALA A 24 -7.08 17.90 -2.33
CA ALA A 24 -7.83 19.16 -2.34
C ALA A 24 -8.33 19.56 -3.72
N GLN A 25 -7.75 19.04 -4.79
CA GLN A 25 -8.13 19.35 -6.17
C GLN A 25 -9.04 18.31 -6.79
N ILE A 26 -9.41 17.25 -6.05
CA ILE A 26 -10.16 16.13 -6.62
C ILE A 26 -11.58 16.10 -6.10
N ASP A 27 -12.52 15.98 -7.03
CA ASP A 27 -13.92 15.70 -6.70
C ASP A 27 -14.10 14.18 -6.72
N PHE A 28 -13.94 13.55 -5.57
CA PHE A 28 -14.00 12.09 -5.45
C PHE A 28 -15.36 11.51 -5.87
N ARG A 29 -16.39 12.32 -5.75
CA ARG A 29 -17.74 11.89 -6.09
C ARG A 29 -17.98 11.86 -7.61
N HIS A 30 -17.46 12.87 -8.31
CA HIS A 30 -17.67 13.00 -9.75
C HIS A 30 -16.51 12.46 -10.58
N ASP A 31 -15.34 12.29 -9.96
CA ASP A 31 -14.16 11.75 -10.63
C ASP A 31 -13.52 10.66 -9.76
N PRO A 32 -14.18 9.48 -9.67
CA PRO A 32 -13.69 8.40 -8.80
C PRO A 32 -12.36 7.82 -9.27
N GLU A 33 -12.03 7.87 -10.55
CA GLU A 33 -10.73 7.40 -11.04
C GLU A 33 -9.59 8.28 -10.54
N ALA A 34 -9.77 9.60 -10.55
CA ALA A 34 -8.78 10.50 -9.96
C ALA A 34 -8.68 10.28 -8.46
N GLY A 35 -9.82 10.03 -7.80
CA GLY A 35 -9.84 9.69 -6.38
C GLY A 35 -9.05 8.43 -6.08
N ALA A 36 -9.20 7.39 -6.90
CA ALA A 36 -8.45 6.15 -6.74
C ALA A 36 -6.94 6.40 -6.93
N ARG A 37 -6.57 7.16 -7.95
CA ARG A 37 -5.17 7.49 -8.20
C ARG A 37 -4.56 8.24 -7.03
N CYS A 38 -5.29 9.19 -6.46
CA CYS A 38 -4.84 9.93 -5.29
C CYS A 38 -4.65 9.02 -4.08
N THR A 39 -5.66 8.24 -3.71
CA THR A 39 -5.63 7.39 -2.53
C THR A 39 -4.57 6.30 -2.63
N ILE A 40 -4.47 5.62 -3.77
CA ILE A 40 -3.50 4.55 -3.97
C ILE A 40 -2.09 5.11 -4.03
N SER A 41 -1.90 6.26 -4.65
CA SER A 41 -0.59 6.95 -4.63
C SER A 41 -0.19 7.35 -3.22
N TYR A 42 -1.15 7.84 -2.41
CA TYR A 42 -0.91 8.14 -1.01
C TYR A 42 -0.50 6.88 -0.23
N ALA A 43 -1.19 5.76 -0.47
CA ALA A 43 -0.83 4.49 0.15
C ALA A 43 0.60 4.08 -0.21
N ALA A 44 1.01 4.28 -1.47
CA ALA A 44 2.37 3.97 -1.92
C ALA A 44 3.41 4.86 -1.22
N VAL A 45 3.12 6.15 -1.08
CA VAL A 45 4.02 7.08 -0.39
C VAL A 45 4.13 6.72 1.10
N GLU A 46 3.02 6.39 1.74
CA GLU A 46 3.02 5.93 3.13
C GLU A 46 3.86 4.66 3.30
N LEU A 47 3.69 3.71 2.39
CA LEU A 47 4.47 2.48 2.41
C LEU A 47 5.95 2.77 2.29
N ARG A 48 6.36 3.54 1.29
CA ARG A 48 7.78 3.87 1.09
C ARG A 48 8.36 4.63 2.27
N THR A 49 7.64 5.63 2.77
CA THR A 49 8.11 6.46 3.87
C THR A 49 8.40 5.63 5.11
N HIS A 50 7.48 4.74 5.48
CA HIS A 50 7.63 3.89 6.66
C HIS A 50 8.71 2.83 6.46
N LEU A 51 8.80 2.23 5.27
CA LEU A 51 9.84 1.25 4.99
C LEU A 51 11.24 1.88 5.00
N LEU A 52 11.38 3.11 4.51
CA LEU A 52 12.67 3.81 4.56
C LEU A 52 13.10 4.17 5.98
N GLN A 53 12.16 4.36 6.90
CA GLN A 53 12.51 4.53 8.29
C GLN A 53 13.03 3.24 8.91
N MET A 54 12.55 2.09 8.46
CA MET A 54 13.02 0.78 8.92
C MET A 54 14.34 0.40 8.28
N GLU A 55 14.50 0.71 7.00
CA GLU A 55 15.66 0.35 6.19
C GLU A 55 16.18 1.60 5.48
N PRO A 56 16.93 2.47 6.19
CA PRO A 56 17.36 3.75 5.61
C PRO A 56 18.22 3.63 4.35
N ASP A 57 18.90 2.50 4.18
CA ASP A 57 19.76 2.27 3.01
C ASP A 57 19.02 1.61 1.86
N ALA A 58 17.74 1.33 2.00
CA ALA A 58 16.95 0.70 0.95
C ALA A 58 16.73 1.65 -0.22
N GLN A 59 16.68 1.09 -1.42
CA GLN A 59 16.30 1.83 -2.63
C GLN A 59 14.89 1.38 -3.00
N ILE A 60 13.93 2.27 -2.83
CA ILE A 60 12.52 1.97 -3.07
C ILE A 60 11.99 2.90 -4.15
N CYS A 61 11.57 2.32 -5.25
CA CYS A 61 11.08 3.06 -6.42
C CYS A 61 9.61 2.77 -6.68
N PHE A 62 8.88 3.78 -7.12
CA PHE A 62 7.53 3.60 -7.66
C PHE A 62 7.64 3.23 -9.13
N VAL A 63 6.95 2.18 -9.54
CA VAL A 63 6.97 1.72 -10.94
C VAL A 63 5.57 1.41 -11.42
N SER A 64 5.38 1.50 -12.73
CA SER A 64 4.13 1.09 -13.38
C SER A 64 4.25 -0.29 -14.01
N GLN A 65 5.45 -0.83 -14.06
CA GLN A 65 5.72 -2.15 -14.61
C GLN A 65 6.85 -2.80 -13.82
N ARG A 66 6.62 -4.05 -13.41
CA ARG A 66 7.59 -4.80 -12.63
C ARG A 66 8.81 -5.16 -13.47
N HIS A 67 9.99 -5.07 -12.87
CA HIS A 67 11.24 -5.49 -13.48
C HIS A 67 11.65 -6.87 -12.97
N ASN A 68 12.12 -7.72 -13.87
CA ASN A 68 12.53 -9.07 -13.52
C ASN A 68 13.69 -9.07 -12.53
N GLY A 69 13.62 -10.00 -11.57
CA GLY A 69 14.70 -10.19 -10.59
C GLY A 69 14.67 -9.23 -9.42
N LYS A 70 13.71 -8.32 -9.36
CA LYS A 70 13.58 -7.39 -8.24
C LYS A 70 12.39 -7.76 -7.37
N ALA A 71 12.55 -7.57 -6.05
CA ALA A 71 11.43 -7.70 -5.14
C ALA A 71 10.43 -6.57 -5.39
N ALA A 72 9.15 -6.89 -5.33
CA ALA A 72 8.11 -5.90 -5.59
C ALA A 72 6.92 -6.07 -4.65
N ILE A 73 6.34 -4.95 -4.24
CA ILE A 73 5.03 -4.92 -3.60
C ILE A 73 4.07 -4.30 -4.61
N GLU A 74 3.12 -5.09 -5.07
CA GLU A 74 2.13 -4.63 -6.03
C GLU A 74 0.89 -4.13 -5.30
N LEU A 75 0.43 -2.94 -5.67
CA LEU A 75 -0.82 -2.36 -5.16
C LEU A 75 -1.89 -2.51 -6.24
N HIS A 76 -2.99 -3.16 -5.88
CA HIS A 76 -4.05 -3.46 -6.84
C HIS A 76 -5.42 -3.19 -6.21
N ALA A 77 -6.28 -2.52 -6.94
CA ALA A 77 -7.68 -2.35 -6.58
C ALA A 77 -8.55 -3.09 -7.57
N ASP A 78 -9.50 -3.89 -7.08
CA ASP A 78 -10.43 -4.63 -7.93
C ASP A 78 -11.31 -3.67 -8.72
N SER A 79 -11.62 -2.51 -8.13
CA SER A 79 -12.35 -1.45 -8.80
C SER A 79 -11.66 -0.12 -8.54
N LEU A 80 -11.42 0.65 -9.59
CA LEU A 80 -10.88 2.00 -9.48
C LEU A 80 -11.98 3.04 -9.27
N THR A 81 -13.25 2.65 -9.37
CA THR A 81 -14.37 3.58 -9.20
C THR A 81 -15.08 3.40 -7.86
N ALA A 82 -14.87 2.28 -7.20
CA ALA A 82 -15.47 2.00 -5.89
C ALA A 82 -14.47 2.29 -4.77
N SER A 83 -14.98 2.57 -3.59
CA SER A 83 -14.17 2.88 -2.41
C SER A 83 -14.19 1.75 -1.39
N GLY A 84 -14.44 0.50 -1.82
CA GLY A 84 -14.51 -0.64 -0.91
C GLY A 84 -13.26 -0.78 -0.06
N ASP A 85 -13.47 -1.15 1.20
CA ASP A 85 -12.42 -1.17 2.23
C ASP A 85 -11.86 -2.57 2.55
N ALA A 86 -12.41 -3.62 1.98
CA ALA A 86 -11.87 -4.96 2.16
C ALA A 86 -10.51 -5.09 1.50
N TYR A 87 -9.61 -5.86 2.09
CA TYR A 87 -8.27 -6.04 1.55
C TYR A 87 -7.75 -7.45 1.80
N ALA A 88 -6.70 -7.81 1.05
CA ALA A 88 -5.94 -9.04 1.25
C ALA A 88 -4.47 -8.77 0.96
N LEU A 89 -3.61 -9.44 1.70
CA LEU A 89 -2.18 -9.49 1.44
C LEU A 89 -1.88 -10.88 0.91
N LEU A 90 -1.40 -10.96 -0.32
CA LEU A 90 -1.21 -12.24 -1.02
C LEU A 90 0.26 -12.42 -1.36
N PRO A 91 0.94 -13.44 -0.77
CA PRO A 91 2.34 -13.69 -1.09
C PRO A 91 2.51 -13.95 -2.59
N GLN A 92 3.58 -13.41 -3.14
CA GLN A 92 3.97 -13.60 -4.51
C GLN A 92 5.40 -14.08 -4.57
N LYS A 93 5.81 -14.67 -5.68
CA LYS A 93 7.22 -14.93 -5.92
C LYS A 93 7.95 -13.58 -5.93
N ASP A 94 8.96 -13.46 -5.07
CA ASP A 94 9.76 -12.24 -4.93
C ASP A 94 8.95 -11.02 -4.51
N GLY A 95 7.93 -11.20 -3.67
CA GLY A 95 7.21 -10.03 -3.20
C GLY A 95 5.83 -10.30 -2.61
N LEU A 96 4.97 -9.31 -2.78
CA LEU A 96 3.66 -9.29 -2.16
C LEU A 96 2.68 -8.55 -3.07
N LEU A 97 1.45 -9.04 -3.13
CA LEU A 97 0.33 -8.32 -3.71
C LEU A 97 -0.55 -7.80 -2.57
N ILE A 98 -0.73 -6.49 -2.51
CA ILE A 98 -1.71 -5.85 -1.64
C ILE A 98 -2.92 -5.54 -2.50
N ARG A 99 -3.99 -6.30 -2.29
CA ARG A 99 -5.20 -6.21 -3.09
C ARG A 99 -6.31 -5.59 -2.26
N GLY A 100 -6.94 -4.54 -2.77
CA GLY A 100 -8.11 -3.92 -2.15
C GLY A 100 -9.34 -4.09 -3.02
N ALA A 101 -10.51 -4.15 -2.40
CA ALA A 101 -11.77 -4.11 -3.14
C ALA A 101 -11.90 -2.80 -3.91
N GLY A 102 -11.45 -1.71 -3.30
CA GLY A 102 -11.35 -0.39 -3.89
C GLY A 102 -10.12 0.33 -3.34
N ARG A 103 -10.03 1.63 -3.57
CA ARG A 103 -8.89 2.44 -3.14
C ARG A 103 -8.65 2.39 -1.63
N VAL A 104 -9.71 2.39 -0.84
CA VAL A 104 -9.59 2.39 0.63
C VAL A 104 -9.02 1.06 1.10
N GLY A 105 -9.42 -0.06 0.49
CA GLY A 105 -8.87 -1.37 0.81
C GLY A 105 -7.37 -1.45 0.56
N VAL A 106 -6.89 -0.82 -0.51
CA VAL A 106 -5.44 -0.76 -0.78
C VAL A 106 -4.72 -0.03 0.35
N LEU A 107 -5.25 1.11 0.77
CA LEU A 107 -4.65 1.88 1.87
C LEU A 107 -4.64 1.07 3.17
N TYR A 108 -5.74 0.42 3.50
CA TYR A 108 -5.83 -0.43 4.70
C TYR A 108 -4.87 -1.62 4.62
N GLY A 109 -4.73 -2.22 3.45
CA GLY A 109 -3.77 -3.30 3.24
C GLY A 109 -2.33 -2.86 3.45
N VAL A 110 -1.99 -1.65 3.02
CA VAL A 110 -0.66 -1.08 3.29
C VAL A 110 -0.43 -0.95 4.79
N TYR A 111 -1.39 -0.40 5.53
CA TYR A 111 -1.25 -0.27 6.98
C TYR A 111 -1.17 -1.63 7.67
N GLU A 112 -1.91 -2.63 7.19
CA GLU A 112 -1.82 -3.98 7.73
C GLU A 112 -0.42 -4.56 7.54
N PHE A 113 0.16 -4.39 6.35
CA PHE A 113 1.53 -4.83 6.11
C PHE A 113 2.52 -4.11 7.03
N LEU A 114 2.34 -2.80 7.23
CA LEU A 114 3.20 -2.03 8.13
C LEU A 114 3.06 -2.48 9.59
N LYS A 115 1.86 -2.83 10.02
CA LYS A 115 1.65 -3.40 11.35
C LYS A 115 2.40 -4.72 11.51
N MET A 116 2.45 -5.53 10.49
CA MET A 116 3.22 -6.78 10.51
C MET A 116 4.71 -6.53 10.69
N GLN A 117 5.20 -5.38 10.24
CA GLN A 117 6.60 -4.97 10.44
C GLN A 117 6.87 -4.47 11.85
N GLY A 118 5.84 -4.19 12.63
CA GLY A 118 5.99 -3.68 13.97
C GLY A 118 5.52 -2.25 14.19
N TRP A 119 5.04 -1.59 13.15
CA TRP A 119 4.46 -0.26 13.29
C TRP A 119 3.19 -0.29 14.12
N ARG A 120 2.99 0.73 14.95
CA ARG A 120 1.78 0.87 15.77
C ARG A 120 1.34 2.32 15.81
N TRP A 121 0.05 2.52 15.71
CA TRP A 121 -0.59 3.82 15.83
C TRP A 121 -1.62 3.72 16.94
N LEU A 122 -1.33 4.35 18.10
CA LEU A 122 -2.23 4.28 19.25
C LEU A 122 -3.29 5.37 19.24
N GLU A 123 -3.00 6.48 18.54
CA GLU A 123 -3.93 7.59 18.40
C GLU A 123 -3.59 8.34 17.11
N PRO A 124 -4.50 9.16 16.59
CA PRO A 124 -4.22 9.93 15.39
C PRO A 124 -3.01 10.85 15.58
N GLY A 125 -2.17 10.94 14.56
CA GLY A 125 -1.01 11.81 14.53
C GLY A 125 0.28 11.10 14.92
N THR A 126 1.39 11.80 14.70
CA THR A 126 2.72 11.23 14.87
C THR A 126 3.07 10.93 16.32
N ALA A 127 2.43 11.57 17.27
CA ALA A 127 2.68 11.33 18.69
C ALA A 127 2.27 9.92 19.13
N GLY A 128 1.35 9.30 18.44
CA GLY A 128 0.91 7.94 18.73
C GLY A 128 1.57 6.87 17.90
N GLU A 129 2.59 7.21 17.10
CA GLU A 129 3.23 6.30 16.18
C GLU A 129 4.46 5.65 16.82
N TYR A 130 4.54 4.33 16.75
CA TYR A 130 5.67 3.56 17.23
C TYR A 130 6.32 2.83 16.07
N ALA A 131 7.60 3.10 15.83
CA ALA A 131 8.37 2.51 14.77
C ALA A 131 9.08 1.23 15.23
N PRO A 132 9.24 0.23 14.34
CA PRO A 132 10.09 -0.93 14.65
C PRO A 132 11.57 -0.53 14.67
N GLU A 133 12.41 -1.42 15.21
CA GLU A 133 13.85 -1.22 15.23
C GLU A 133 14.41 -1.14 13.81
N PRO A 134 15.22 -0.12 13.48
CA PRO A 134 15.83 -0.02 12.16
C PRO A 134 16.81 -1.17 11.90
N GLY A 135 16.87 -1.61 10.64
CA GLY A 135 17.85 -2.59 10.19
C GLY A 135 17.50 -4.04 10.42
N CYS A 136 16.28 -4.34 10.88
CA CYS A 136 15.85 -5.72 11.12
C CYS A 136 15.34 -6.44 9.88
N GLY A 137 15.30 -5.78 8.72
CA GLY A 137 14.74 -6.33 7.49
C GLY A 137 13.23 -6.33 7.48
N LEU A 138 12.65 -6.79 6.38
CA LEU A 138 11.20 -6.87 6.21
C LEU A 138 10.69 -8.27 6.52
N LEU A 139 9.54 -8.33 7.16
CA LEU A 139 8.82 -9.58 7.40
C LEU A 139 7.80 -9.76 6.27
N TRP A 140 7.95 -10.82 5.50
CA TRP A 140 7.03 -11.13 4.41
C TRP A 140 6.00 -12.15 4.88
N PRO A 141 4.70 -11.94 4.61
CA PRO A 141 3.70 -12.94 4.95
C PRO A 141 3.94 -14.22 4.16
N LYS A 142 3.85 -15.35 4.83
CA LYS A 142 4.01 -16.67 4.21
C LYS A 142 2.69 -17.19 3.65
N ASN A 143 1.59 -16.75 4.22
CA ASN A 143 0.25 -17.15 3.84
C ASN A 143 -0.58 -15.91 3.54
N ALA A 144 -1.68 -16.09 2.83
CA ALA A 144 -2.61 -15.00 2.55
C ALA A 144 -3.17 -14.44 3.86
N VAL A 145 -3.25 -13.10 3.95
CA VAL A 145 -3.83 -12.38 5.07
C VAL A 145 -5.03 -11.61 4.55
N HIS A 146 -6.16 -11.77 5.20
CA HIS A 146 -7.39 -11.10 4.80
C HIS A 146 -7.86 -10.16 5.90
N ASP A 147 -8.62 -9.15 5.48
CA ASP A 147 -9.35 -8.29 6.38
C ASP A 147 -10.21 -9.13 7.34
N ALA A 148 -10.10 -8.87 8.64
CA ALA A 148 -10.90 -9.56 9.66
C ALA A 148 -12.39 -9.41 9.43
N SER A 149 -12.83 -8.27 8.93
CA SER A 149 -14.22 -8.00 8.61
C SER A 149 -14.73 -8.95 7.52
N ALA A 150 -13.93 -9.14 6.47
CA ALA A 150 -14.25 -10.07 5.39
C ALA A 150 -14.36 -11.52 5.91
N SER A 151 -13.41 -11.93 6.74
CA SER A 151 -13.39 -13.26 7.32
C SER A 151 -14.56 -13.50 8.27
N THR A 152 -14.82 -12.54 9.14
CA THR A 152 -15.87 -12.64 10.16
C THR A 152 -17.25 -12.77 9.54
N LEU A 153 -17.50 -12.09 8.46
CA LEU A 153 -18.81 -12.08 7.84
C LEU A 153 -19.02 -13.26 6.90
N GLY A 154 -18.01 -14.09 6.72
CA GLY A 154 -18.10 -15.24 5.82
C GLY A 154 -18.49 -14.84 4.41
N ARG A 155 -18.35 -13.62 4.08
CA ARG A 155 -18.64 -13.11 2.74
C ARG A 155 -17.57 -13.56 1.82
N GLY A 156 -17.97 -14.24 0.78
CA GLY A 156 -17.04 -14.50 -0.30
C GLY A 156 -16.73 -13.19 -0.98
N PHE A 157 -15.59 -12.68 -0.72
CA PHE A 157 -15.06 -11.60 -1.52
C PHE A 157 -14.30 -12.18 -2.66
#